data_560d7c12948aa4b2e52c1710ab0cb51c
#
_entry.id   560d7c12948aa4b2e52c1710ab0cb51c
#
_cell.length_a   1.000
_cell.length_b   1.000
_cell.length_c   1.000
_cell.angle_alpha   90.00
_cell.angle_beta   90.00
_cell.angle_gamma   90.00
#
_symmetry.space_group_name_H-M   'P 1'
#
loop_
_entity.id
_entity.type
_entity.pdbx_description
1 polymer ?
#
loop_
_entity_poly.entity_id
_entity_poly.type
_entity_poly.pdbx_seq_one_letter_code
_entity_poly.pdbx_strand_id
1 'polypeptide(L)'
;MAVLKIKSVPQKYTDELAYQQLLDYIMRPDKTPDHYIGGFAVHPQYAAEEMQLVSQAYHQNRGVRLRHWIISFEKHELADAWHANQFAQMACRFYADTYQIVYSVHEDAEHLHVHFVMNMISYQNGKRYSGQKKDFYDYLKYLQEIADLFGTYIIRVKDDSSNQNISPFAANGRLRPLGKR
;
A
#
# COMPACT_ATOMS: atom_id res chain seq x y z
N MET A 1 -1.87 -9.27 -14.85
CA MET A 1 -0.88 -8.16 -14.64
C MET A 1 -1.28 -7.34 -13.42
N ALA A 2 -0.45 -7.34 -12.38
CA ALA A 2 -0.72 -6.53 -11.19
C ALA A 2 -0.27 -5.07 -11.38
N VAL A 3 -1.03 -4.12 -10.85
CA VAL A 3 -0.79 -2.68 -11.02
C VAL A 3 -0.50 -2.02 -9.67
N LEU A 4 0.72 -1.49 -9.51
CA LEU A 4 1.08 -0.67 -8.36
C LEU A 4 0.74 0.81 -8.60
N LYS A 5 -0.08 1.38 -7.74
CA LYS A 5 -0.47 2.79 -7.75
C LYS A 5 -0.18 3.45 -6.40
N ILE A 6 0.71 4.45 -6.37
CA ILE A 6 0.97 5.23 -5.17
C ILE A 6 -0.01 6.40 -5.14
N LYS A 7 -0.78 6.52 -4.06
CA LYS A 7 -1.71 7.63 -3.82
C LYS A 7 -0.97 8.85 -3.27
N SER A 8 -0.53 9.70 -4.18
CA SER A 8 0.16 10.93 -3.84
C SER A 8 -0.77 12.13 -4.11
N VAL A 9 -1.53 12.52 -3.10
CA VAL A 9 -2.40 13.71 -3.20
C VAL A 9 -1.73 14.84 -2.44
N PRO A 10 -1.38 15.96 -3.09
CA PRO A 10 -0.83 17.14 -2.41
C PRO A 10 -1.73 17.58 -1.25
N GLN A 11 -1.14 17.92 -0.12
CA GLN A 11 -1.83 18.36 1.12
C GLN A 11 -2.77 17.33 1.77
N LYS A 12 -2.85 16.10 1.27
CA LYS A 12 -3.59 15.02 1.92
C LYS A 12 -2.73 14.33 2.98
N TYR A 13 -3.36 13.84 4.03
CA TYR A 13 -2.68 13.11 5.11
C TYR A 13 -1.67 13.95 5.91
N THR A 14 -1.96 15.25 6.11
CA THR A 14 -1.04 16.19 6.80
C THR A 14 -1.49 16.58 8.20
N ASP A 15 -2.69 16.24 8.61
CA ASP A 15 -3.27 16.51 9.93
C ASP A 15 -3.48 15.22 10.76
N GLU A 16 -3.92 15.38 12.00
CA GLU A 16 -4.15 14.25 12.89
C GLU A 16 -5.37 13.41 12.50
N LEU A 17 -6.36 13.99 11.84
CA LEU A 17 -7.55 13.29 11.35
C LEU A 17 -7.21 12.32 10.21
N ALA A 18 -6.08 12.53 9.55
CA ALA A 18 -5.63 11.67 8.45
C ALA A 18 -5.47 10.21 8.85
N TYR A 19 -5.03 9.94 10.10
CA TYR A 19 -4.89 8.57 10.60
C TYR A 19 -6.24 7.85 10.59
N GLN A 20 -7.22 8.43 11.28
CA GLN A 20 -8.55 7.83 11.39
C GLN A 20 -9.24 7.73 10.02
N GLN A 21 -9.28 8.83 9.28
CA GLN A 21 -10.01 8.89 8.00
C GLN A 21 -9.49 7.90 6.97
N LEU A 22 -8.15 7.75 6.86
CA LEU A 22 -7.58 6.83 5.88
C LEU A 22 -7.73 5.38 6.30
N LEU A 23 -7.52 5.07 7.58
CA LEU A 23 -7.65 3.72 8.10
C LEU A 23 -9.11 3.25 8.06
N ASP A 24 -10.07 4.10 8.45
CA ASP A 24 -11.50 3.79 8.30
C ASP A 24 -11.87 3.54 6.83
N TYR A 25 -11.31 4.32 5.91
CA TYR A 25 -11.56 4.14 4.49
C TYR A 25 -11.08 2.79 3.97
N ILE A 26 -9.87 2.35 4.32
CA ILE A 26 -9.32 1.10 3.81
C ILE A 26 -9.89 -0.14 4.52
N MET A 27 -10.33 0.00 5.77
CA MET A 27 -10.88 -1.10 6.57
C MET A 27 -12.41 -1.17 6.55
N ARG A 28 -13.07 -0.53 5.59
CA ARG A 28 -14.53 -0.51 5.47
C ARG A 28 -15.11 -1.92 5.41
N PRO A 29 -16.07 -2.28 6.30
CA PRO A 29 -16.62 -3.63 6.35
C PRO A 29 -17.38 -4.05 5.09
N ASP A 30 -17.96 -3.08 4.34
CA ASP A 30 -18.66 -3.33 3.09
C ASP A 30 -17.74 -3.70 1.91
N LYS A 31 -16.42 -3.50 2.06
CA LYS A 31 -15.40 -3.77 1.05
C LYS A 31 -14.41 -4.85 1.45
N THR A 32 -14.29 -5.12 2.75
CA THR A 32 -13.23 -5.94 3.29
C THR A 32 -13.78 -6.89 4.33
N PRO A 33 -13.75 -8.19 4.09
CA PRO A 33 -13.97 -9.18 5.14
C PRO A 33 -12.93 -9.04 6.26
N ASP A 34 -13.33 -9.16 7.52
CA ASP A 34 -12.45 -8.92 8.69
C ASP A 34 -11.14 -9.71 8.68
N HIS A 35 -11.17 -10.94 8.16
CA HIS A 35 -9.99 -11.81 8.10
C HIS A 35 -8.98 -11.44 7.00
N TYR A 36 -9.30 -10.47 6.13
CA TYR A 36 -8.40 -9.96 5.09
C TYR A 36 -7.81 -8.59 5.41
N ILE A 37 -7.79 -8.23 6.68
CA ILE A 37 -7.08 -7.06 7.23
C ILE A 37 -5.91 -7.55 8.05
N GLY A 38 -4.75 -6.93 7.89
CA GLY A 38 -3.58 -7.24 8.70
C GLY A 38 -2.75 -6.03 9.04
N GLY A 39 -1.93 -6.18 10.07
CA GLY A 39 -1.01 -5.14 10.54
C GLY A 39 0.38 -5.71 10.82
N PHE A 40 1.40 -4.88 10.62
CA PHE A 40 2.78 -5.13 11.00
C PHE A 40 3.26 -4.03 11.94
N ALA A 41 3.77 -4.42 13.11
CA ALA A 41 4.14 -3.50 14.21
C ALA A 41 2.99 -2.57 14.64
N VAL A 42 1.74 -2.98 14.40
CA VAL A 42 0.52 -2.23 14.73
C VAL A 42 -0.68 -3.18 14.73
N HIS A 43 -1.63 -2.97 15.62
CA HIS A 43 -2.91 -3.69 15.61
C HIS A 43 -3.91 -2.93 14.73
N PRO A 44 -4.50 -3.54 13.71
CA PRO A 44 -5.40 -2.84 12.78
C PRO A 44 -6.52 -2.06 13.46
N GLN A 45 -7.15 -2.64 14.47
CA GLN A 45 -8.25 -2.03 15.22
C GLN A 45 -7.87 -0.79 16.03
N TYR A 46 -6.58 -0.60 16.34
CA TYR A 46 -6.06 0.54 17.10
C TYR A 46 -5.03 1.34 16.29
N ALA A 47 -4.96 1.10 14.98
CA ALA A 47 -3.86 1.59 14.17
C ALA A 47 -3.79 3.12 14.10
N ALA A 48 -4.92 3.81 14.14
CA ALA A 48 -4.93 5.27 14.15
C ALA A 48 -4.22 5.83 15.38
N GLU A 49 -4.57 5.33 16.56
CA GLU A 49 -3.97 5.73 17.83
C GLU A 49 -2.52 5.30 17.93
N GLU A 50 -2.20 4.05 17.58
CA GLU A 50 -0.83 3.52 17.70
C GLU A 50 0.14 4.24 16.74
N MET A 51 -0.26 4.53 15.50
CA MET A 51 0.54 5.28 14.55
C MET A 51 0.73 6.74 15.00
N GLN A 52 -0.33 7.35 15.53
CA GLN A 52 -0.27 8.71 16.06
C GLN A 52 0.66 8.78 17.28
N LEU A 53 0.59 7.82 18.21
CA LEU A 53 1.46 7.72 19.38
C LEU A 53 2.93 7.65 19.00
N VAL A 54 3.29 6.87 18.00
CA VAL A 54 4.68 6.81 17.49
C VAL A 54 5.12 8.19 16.99
N SER A 55 4.30 8.89 16.22
CA SER A 55 4.62 10.22 15.71
C SER A 55 4.77 11.25 16.84
N GLN A 56 3.94 11.17 17.86
CA GLN A 56 4.01 12.02 19.04
C GLN A 56 5.25 11.74 19.90
N ALA A 57 5.56 10.47 20.15
CA ALA A 57 6.69 10.04 20.95
C ALA A 57 8.04 10.55 20.40
N TYR A 58 8.13 10.62 19.08
CA TYR A 58 9.32 11.15 18.39
C TYR A 58 9.21 12.63 17.99
N HIS A 59 8.18 13.35 18.44
CA HIS A 59 7.94 14.77 18.12
C HIS A 59 7.88 15.06 16.59
N GLN A 60 7.35 14.11 15.82
CA GLN A 60 7.29 14.16 14.35
C GLN A 60 5.89 14.53 13.82
N ASN A 61 5.23 15.50 14.48
CA ASN A 61 3.85 15.89 14.18
C ASN A 61 3.72 16.88 13.00
N ARG A 62 4.61 16.85 12.02
CA ARG A 62 4.60 17.76 10.86
C ARG A 62 4.60 17.01 9.54
N GLY A 63 4.09 17.66 8.48
CA GLY A 63 4.09 17.12 7.12
C GLY A 63 3.18 15.91 6.94
N VAL A 64 3.40 15.16 5.87
CA VAL A 64 2.61 13.97 5.54
C VAL A 64 2.75 12.90 6.62
N ARG A 65 1.63 12.42 7.14
CA ARG A 65 1.56 11.45 8.24
C ARG A 65 1.64 10.01 7.75
N LEU A 66 1.00 9.74 6.63
CA LEU A 66 0.78 8.39 6.12
C LEU A 66 1.15 8.31 4.65
N ARG A 67 1.69 7.16 4.26
CA ARG A 67 1.86 6.79 2.86
C ARG A 67 0.81 5.75 2.51
N HIS A 68 0.09 5.98 1.42
CA HIS A 68 -0.93 5.09 0.90
C HIS A 68 -0.58 4.63 -0.51
N TRP A 69 -0.66 3.32 -0.74
CA TRP A 69 -0.55 2.76 -2.09
C TRP A 69 -1.52 1.60 -2.25
N ILE A 70 -1.77 1.24 -3.49
CA ILE A 70 -2.69 0.17 -3.87
C ILE A 70 -1.97 -0.75 -4.86
N ILE A 71 -2.20 -2.04 -4.71
CA ILE A 71 -1.87 -3.05 -5.71
C ILE A 71 -3.18 -3.67 -6.17
N SER A 72 -3.48 -3.52 -7.46
CA SER A 72 -4.71 -4.05 -8.08
C SER A 72 -4.35 -5.21 -9.00
N PHE A 73 -5.17 -6.25 -8.99
CA PHE A 73 -5.03 -7.45 -9.81
C PHE A 73 -6.13 -7.48 -10.85
N GLU A 74 -5.81 -7.94 -12.07
CA GLU A 74 -6.81 -8.19 -13.09
C GLU A 74 -7.77 -9.31 -12.66
N LYS A 75 -8.93 -9.36 -13.27
CA LYS A 75 -9.90 -10.41 -13.03
C LYS A 75 -9.27 -11.78 -13.29
N HIS A 76 -9.41 -12.69 -12.31
CA HIS A 76 -8.83 -14.04 -12.33
C HIS A 76 -7.28 -14.11 -12.34
N GLU A 77 -6.59 -13.02 -12.07
CA GLU A 77 -5.14 -13.01 -11.95
C GLU A 77 -4.66 -13.71 -10.67
N LEU A 78 -5.37 -13.48 -9.58
CA LEU A 78 -5.27 -14.27 -8.36
C LEU A 78 -6.53 -15.14 -8.23
N ALA A 79 -6.39 -16.30 -7.62
CA ALA A 79 -7.49 -17.26 -7.52
C ALA A 79 -8.64 -16.70 -6.64
N ASP A 80 -8.30 -16.01 -5.57
CA ASP A 80 -9.25 -15.47 -4.58
C ASP A 80 -8.60 -14.42 -3.68
N ALA A 81 -9.37 -13.86 -2.76
CA ALA A 81 -8.90 -12.88 -1.80
C ALA A 81 -7.91 -13.44 -0.77
N TRP A 82 -7.91 -14.75 -0.52
CA TRP A 82 -6.90 -15.38 0.32
C TRP A 82 -5.50 -15.25 -0.32
N HIS A 83 -5.37 -15.47 -1.63
CA HIS A 83 -4.10 -15.28 -2.35
C HIS A 83 -3.68 -13.80 -2.33
N ALA A 84 -4.62 -12.86 -2.47
CA ALA A 84 -4.34 -11.44 -2.33
C ALA A 84 -3.85 -11.09 -0.91
N ASN A 85 -4.42 -11.70 0.12
CA ASN A 85 -3.98 -11.57 1.50
C ASN A 85 -2.55 -12.10 1.70
N GLN A 86 -2.21 -13.27 1.14
CA GLN A 86 -0.84 -13.81 1.19
C GLN A 86 0.16 -12.88 0.49
N PHE A 87 -0.21 -12.37 -0.69
CA PHE A 87 0.59 -11.37 -1.41
C PHE A 87 0.82 -10.12 -0.55
N ALA A 88 -0.24 -9.60 0.09
CA ALA A 88 -0.18 -8.42 0.94
C ALA A 88 0.76 -8.60 2.14
N GLN A 89 0.68 -9.75 2.82
CA GLN A 89 1.57 -10.07 3.93
C GLN A 89 3.04 -10.08 3.51
N MET A 90 3.34 -10.68 2.36
CA MET A 90 4.70 -10.69 1.83
C MET A 90 5.15 -9.28 1.44
N ALA A 91 4.30 -8.51 0.76
CA ALA A 91 4.61 -7.15 0.32
C ALA A 91 4.91 -6.18 1.48
N CYS A 92 4.24 -6.34 2.63
CA CYS A 92 4.48 -5.52 3.82
C CYS A 92 5.88 -5.72 4.41
N ARG A 93 6.47 -6.91 4.30
CA ARG A 93 7.73 -7.28 4.96
C ARG A 93 8.90 -6.37 4.55
N PHE A 94 8.86 -5.78 3.37
CA PHE A 94 9.90 -4.86 2.92
C PHE A 94 10.10 -3.65 3.85
N TYR A 95 9.02 -3.16 4.44
CA TYR A 95 9.05 -1.99 5.32
C TYR A 95 8.77 -2.31 6.80
N ALA A 96 8.25 -3.53 7.09
CA ALA A 96 7.68 -3.88 8.38
C ALA A 96 8.66 -3.85 9.56
N ASP A 97 9.95 -4.05 9.31
CA ASP A 97 10.99 -3.97 10.35
C ASP A 97 11.28 -2.53 10.81
N THR A 98 10.76 -1.54 10.08
CA THR A 98 11.05 -0.13 10.34
C THR A 98 9.79 0.70 10.55
N TYR A 99 8.71 0.41 9.83
CA TYR A 99 7.50 1.21 9.80
C TYR A 99 6.26 0.38 10.12
N GLN A 100 5.32 0.98 10.85
CA GLN A 100 4.01 0.39 11.07
C GLN A 100 3.21 0.39 9.76
N ILE A 101 2.60 -0.76 9.41
CA ILE A 101 1.82 -0.90 8.18
C ILE A 101 0.52 -1.61 8.49
N VAL A 102 -0.59 -1.07 7.96
CA VAL A 102 -1.88 -1.77 7.85
C VAL A 102 -2.13 -2.05 6.38
N TYR A 103 -2.63 -3.24 6.08
CA TYR A 103 -3.15 -3.55 4.76
C TYR A 103 -4.59 -4.08 4.86
N SER A 104 -5.31 -3.96 3.76
CA SER A 104 -6.68 -4.43 3.64
C SER A 104 -6.94 -4.91 2.22
N VAL A 105 -7.48 -6.10 2.07
CA VAL A 105 -7.89 -6.65 0.77
C VAL A 105 -9.32 -6.24 0.51
N HIS A 106 -9.57 -5.55 -0.60
CA HIS A 106 -10.90 -5.22 -1.07
C HIS A 106 -11.32 -6.18 -2.17
N GLU A 107 -12.52 -6.71 -2.02
CA GLU A 107 -13.22 -7.51 -3.03
C GLU A 107 -14.31 -6.66 -3.68
N ASP A 108 -13.95 -5.95 -4.74
CA ASP A 108 -14.96 -5.31 -5.60
C ASP A 108 -15.40 -6.29 -6.69
N ALA A 109 -16.58 -6.07 -7.25
CA ALA A 109 -17.23 -6.98 -8.20
C ALA A 109 -16.38 -7.36 -9.44
N GLU A 110 -15.36 -6.59 -9.76
CA GLU A 110 -14.56 -6.79 -10.96
C GLU A 110 -13.08 -7.13 -10.69
N HIS A 111 -12.49 -6.65 -9.57
CA HIS A 111 -11.05 -6.74 -9.32
C HIS A 111 -10.74 -6.87 -7.84
N LEU A 112 -9.79 -7.76 -7.53
CA LEU A 112 -9.13 -7.76 -6.22
C LEU A 112 -8.12 -6.62 -6.16
N HIS A 113 -8.11 -5.87 -5.07
CA HIS A 113 -7.07 -4.88 -4.82
C HIS A 113 -6.73 -4.79 -3.34
N VAL A 114 -5.47 -4.53 -3.07
CA VAL A 114 -4.94 -4.40 -1.71
C VAL A 114 -4.55 -2.96 -1.47
N HIS A 115 -5.10 -2.39 -0.42
CA HIS A 115 -4.68 -1.10 0.13
C HIS A 115 -3.58 -1.32 1.17
N PHE A 116 -2.58 -0.46 1.14
CA PHE A 116 -1.51 -0.41 2.14
C PHE A 116 -1.40 1.00 2.69
N VAL A 117 -1.36 1.11 4.01
CA VAL A 117 -1.15 2.37 4.72
C VAL A 117 0.02 2.21 5.66
N MET A 118 1.04 3.04 5.48
CA MET A 118 2.27 3.03 6.26
C MET A 118 2.42 4.33 7.04
N ASN A 119 2.75 4.23 8.33
CA ASN A 119 3.20 5.37 9.12
C ASN A 119 4.50 5.92 8.55
N MET A 120 4.56 7.22 8.30
CA MET A 120 5.76 7.87 7.77
C MET A 120 6.90 7.96 8.79
N ILE A 121 6.64 7.68 10.06
CA ILE A 121 7.62 7.74 11.14
C ILE A 121 8.02 6.33 11.57
N SER A 122 9.32 6.06 11.57
CA SER A 122 9.87 4.80 12.05
C SER A 122 9.57 4.61 13.53
N TYR A 123 8.97 3.47 13.88
CA TYR A 123 8.73 3.10 15.28
C TYR A 123 10.04 2.74 16.02
N GLN A 124 11.11 2.42 15.30
CA GLN A 124 12.39 2.07 15.89
C GLN A 124 13.22 3.29 16.31
N ASN A 125 13.24 4.34 15.49
CA ASN A 125 14.18 5.45 15.67
C ASN A 125 13.63 6.85 15.35
N GLY A 126 12.35 6.96 15.06
CA GLY A 126 11.68 8.22 14.76
C GLY A 126 12.06 8.90 13.44
N LYS A 127 12.91 8.27 12.61
CA LYS A 127 13.25 8.83 11.31
C LYS A 127 12.05 8.78 10.36
N ARG A 128 11.85 9.89 9.66
CA ARG A 128 10.80 9.99 8.65
C ARG A 128 11.22 9.28 7.36
N TYR A 129 10.29 8.55 6.76
CA TYR A 129 10.44 7.98 5.44
C TYR A 129 10.68 9.08 4.40
N SER A 130 11.79 8.98 3.67
CA SER A 130 12.23 10.03 2.74
C SER A 130 11.66 9.88 1.33
N GLY A 131 11.18 8.68 0.97
CA GLY A 131 10.62 8.43 -0.35
C GLY A 131 11.63 8.54 -1.49
N GLN A 132 12.89 8.19 -1.27
CA GLN A 132 13.93 8.25 -2.30
C GLN A 132 13.61 7.35 -3.50
N LYS A 133 14.04 7.75 -4.69
CA LYS A 133 13.83 6.95 -5.91
C LYS A 133 14.41 5.54 -5.78
N LYS A 134 15.60 5.42 -5.18
CA LYS A 134 16.25 4.13 -4.98
C LYS A 134 15.36 3.17 -4.18
N ASP A 135 14.85 3.62 -3.04
CA ASP A 135 13.97 2.84 -2.18
C ASP A 135 12.69 2.37 -2.92
N PHE A 136 12.14 3.26 -3.75
CA PHE A 136 11.00 2.90 -4.58
C PHE A 136 11.33 1.78 -5.59
N TYR A 137 12.47 1.85 -6.27
CA TYR A 137 12.87 0.81 -7.23
C TYR A 137 13.27 -0.49 -6.55
N ASP A 138 13.88 -0.44 -5.36
CA ASP A 138 14.17 -1.62 -4.56
C ASP A 138 12.87 -2.32 -4.12
N TYR A 139 11.86 -1.54 -3.70
CA TYR A 139 10.54 -2.09 -3.39
C TYR A 139 9.83 -2.67 -4.61
N LEU A 140 9.90 -2.00 -5.76
CA LEU A 140 9.31 -2.51 -7.00
C LEU A 140 9.94 -3.84 -7.43
N LYS A 141 11.27 -3.96 -7.30
CA LYS A 141 12.00 -5.21 -7.56
C LYS A 141 11.55 -6.32 -6.60
N TYR A 142 11.45 -6.01 -5.32
CA TYR A 142 10.96 -6.93 -4.30
C TYR A 142 9.53 -7.39 -4.58
N LEU A 143 8.64 -6.48 -4.97
CA LEU A 143 7.28 -6.82 -5.37
C LEU A 143 7.24 -7.71 -6.62
N GLN A 144 8.17 -7.53 -7.58
CA GLN A 144 8.27 -8.40 -8.74
C GLN A 144 8.66 -9.83 -8.36
N GLU A 145 9.61 -10.00 -7.41
CA GLU A 145 9.98 -11.32 -6.89
C GLU A 145 8.78 -12.03 -6.23
N ILE A 146 7.92 -11.28 -5.52
CA ILE A 146 6.66 -11.83 -4.98
C ILE A 146 5.70 -12.16 -6.12
N ALA A 147 5.49 -11.25 -7.09
CA ALA A 147 4.56 -11.45 -8.20
C ALA A 147 4.91 -12.72 -9.01
N ASP A 148 6.19 -13.00 -9.19
CA ASP A 148 6.66 -14.21 -9.87
C ASP A 148 6.21 -15.50 -9.15
N LEU A 149 6.11 -15.49 -7.81
CA LEU A 149 5.59 -16.62 -7.03
C LEU A 149 4.10 -16.89 -7.28
N PHE A 150 3.35 -15.84 -7.64
CA PHE A 150 1.92 -15.92 -7.97
C PHE A 150 1.67 -16.04 -9.47
N GLY A 151 2.71 -16.23 -10.29
CA GLY A 151 2.58 -16.38 -11.75
C GLY A 151 2.17 -15.10 -12.47
N THR A 152 2.41 -13.94 -11.88
CA THR A 152 2.08 -12.63 -12.45
C THR A 152 3.29 -11.70 -12.52
N TYR A 153 3.10 -10.49 -13.01
CA TYR A 153 4.11 -9.44 -13.00
C TYR A 153 3.49 -8.11 -12.59
N ILE A 154 4.32 -7.23 -12.01
CA ILE A 154 3.86 -5.95 -11.50
C ILE A 154 4.31 -4.79 -12.39
N ILE A 155 3.41 -3.86 -12.63
CA ILE A 155 3.73 -2.60 -13.29
C ILE A 155 3.38 -1.42 -12.40
N ARG A 156 4.07 -0.30 -12.62
CA ARG A 156 3.74 0.97 -11.98
C ARG A 156 2.86 1.81 -12.91
N VAL A 157 1.79 2.35 -12.36
CA VAL A 157 1.00 3.41 -12.99
C VAL A 157 1.13 4.69 -12.16
N LYS A 158 1.37 5.83 -12.84
CA LYS A 158 1.31 7.13 -12.18
C LYS A 158 -0.14 7.45 -11.83
N ASP A 159 -0.36 8.00 -10.65
CA ASP A 159 -1.67 8.51 -10.26
C ASP A 159 -1.90 9.87 -10.95
N ASP A 160 -2.47 9.85 -12.15
CA ASP A 160 -2.98 11.06 -12.78
C ASP A 160 -4.32 11.40 -12.09
N SER A 161 -4.25 12.17 -11.01
CA SER A 161 -5.40 12.63 -10.24
C SER A 161 -6.38 13.51 -11.05
N SER A 162 -6.09 13.78 -12.31
CA SER A 162 -6.93 14.53 -13.25
C SER A 162 -7.90 13.68 -14.08
N ASN A 163 -7.82 12.33 -14.02
CA ASN A 163 -8.65 11.45 -14.85
C ASN A 163 -9.32 10.35 -14.02
N GLN A 164 -10.47 10.67 -13.44
CA GLN A 164 -11.25 9.77 -12.57
C GLN A 164 -11.92 8.59 -13.30
N ASN A 165 -11.78 8.47 -14.62
CA ASN A 165 -12.55 7.52 -15.46
C ASN A 165 -11.71 6.55 -16.30
N ILE A 166 -10.42 6.38 -16.02
CA ILE A 166 -9.64 5.37 -16.74
C ILE A 166 -9.45 4.16 -15.84
N SER A 167 -9.99 3.02 -16.25
CA SER A 167 -9.62 1.72 -15.68
C SER A 167 -8.10 1.61 -15.64
N PRO A 168 -7.48 1.21 -14.51
CA PRO A 168 -6.02 1.06 -14.41
C PRO A 168 -5.45 0.10 -15.47
N PHE A 169 -6.29 -0.72 -16.08
CA PHE A 169 -5.94 -1.69 -17.13
C PHE A 169 -6.08 -1.16 -18.55
N ALA A 170 -6.60 0.07 -18.75
CA ALA A 170 -6.78 0.67 -20.08
C ALA A 170 -5.55 1.44 -20.59
N ALA A 171 -4.52 1.63 -19.78
CA ALA A 171 -3.30 2.33 -20.19
C ALA A 171 -2.33 1.35 -20.86
N ASN A 172 -2.41 1.24 -22.19
CA ASN A 172 -1.43 0.56 -23.06
C ASN A 172 -0.07 1.30 -23.05
N GLY A 173 0.64 1.23 -21.95
CA GLY A 173 2.03 1.66 -21.83
C GLY A 173 2.93 0.46 -21.60
N ARG A 174 3.40 -0.20 -22.66
CA ARG A 174 4.42 -1.24 -22.56
C ARG A 174 5.67 -0.68 -21.89
N LEU A 175 5.84 -0.94 -20.60
CA LEU A 175 7.15 -0.91 -20.00
C LEU A 175 7.88 -2.20 -20.44
N ARG A 176 9.04 -2.03 -21.06
CA ARG A 176 9.90 -3.16 -21.46
C ARG A 176 10.24 -3.95 -20.20
N PRO A 177 10.22 -5.30 -20.24
CA PRO A 177 10.74 -6.12 -19.16
C PRO A 177 12.21 -5.74 -18.93
N LEU A 178 12.59 -5.57 -17.69
CA LEU A 178 14.00 -5.42 -17.31
C LEU A 178 14.74 -6.66 -17.80
N GLY A 179 15.55 -6.47 -18.83
CA GLY A 179 16.29 -7.54 -19.49
C GLY A 179 17.12 -8.31 -18.45
N LYS A 180 17.07 -9.64 -18.57
CA LYS A 180 18.04 -10.53 -17.93
C LYS A 180 19.45 -10.10 -18.35
N ARG A 181 20.26 -9.77 -17.40
CA ARG A 181 21.73 -9.87 -17.50
C ARG A 181 22.22 -10.93 -16.55
#